data_2a3d59b293b25e9978c4365691164499
#
_entry.id   2a3d59b293b25e9978c4365691164499
#
_cell.length_a   1.000
_cell.length_b   1.000
_cell.length_c   1.000
_cell.angle_alpha   90.00
_cell.angle_beta   90.00
_cell.angle_gamma   90.00
#
_symmetry.space_group_name_H-M   'P 1'
#
loop_
_entity.id
_entity.type
_entity.pdbx_description
1 polymer ?
#
loop_
_entity_poly.entity_id
_entity_poly.type
_entity_poly.pdbx_seq_one_letter_code
_entity_poly.pdbx_strand_id
1 'polypeptide(L)'
;METTHKGRRKLIKTLILSLISLPLIGRFLIPRIVHRKALLRIKKEKVPGDGALIFGQKKIAVIRKNQEIYALNLTCTHLGCTVNATPKGFVCPCHGSVFNTSGDVVKGPADGPLKRLAVDEQGDDVLILS
;
A
#
# COMPACT_ATOMS: atom_id res chain seq x y z
N MET A 1 -19.57 -61.03 13.06
CA MET A 1 -19.68 -60.15 11.86
C MET A 1 -19.80 -58.66 12.18
N GLU A 2 -19.44 -58.17 13.39
CA GLU A 2 -19.66 -56.77 13.84
C GLU A 2 -18.44 -55.82 13.66
N THR A 3 -17.27 -56.35 13.40
CA THR A 3 -16.02 -55.57 13.34
C THR A 3 -15.83 -54.77 12.03
N THR A 4 -16.43 -55.21 10.94
CA THR A 4 -16.29 -54.56 9.62
C THR A 4 -17.09 -53.25 9.50
N HIS A 5 -18.20 -53.12 10.21
CA HIS A 5 -18.99 -51.87 10.19
C HIS A 5 -18.37 -50.71 10.97
N LYS A 6 -17.63 -50.98 12.05
CA LYS A 6 -16.91 -49.96 12.83
C LYS A 6 -15.72 -49.36 12.05
N GLY A 7 -15.00 -50.20 11.30
CA GLY A 7 -13.89 -49.74 10.45
C GLY A 7 -14.36 -48.84 9.32
N ARG A 8 -15.42 -49.21 8.61
CA ARG A 8 -15.99 -48.38 7.51
C ARG A 8 -16.48 -47.02 8.00
N ARG A 9 -17.17 -46.97 9.16
CA ARG A 9 -17.63 -45.70 9.75
C ARG A 9 -16.48 -44.79 10.17
N LYS A 10 -15.37 -45.33 10.70
CA LYS A 10 -14.18 -44.57 11.02
C LYS A 10 -13.53 -44.00 9.76
N LEU A 11 -13.38 -44.81 8.72
CA LEU A 11 -12.78 -44.41 7.44
C LEU A 11 -13.59 -43.30 6.75
N ILE A 12 -14.92 -43.39 6.74
CA ILE A 12 -15.80 -42.36 6.19
C ILE A 12 -15.66 -41.04 6.98
N LYS A 13 -15.64 -41.11 8.31
CA LYS A 13 -15.45 -39.89 9.16
C LYS A 13 -14.10 -39.21 8.95
N THR A 14 -13.02 -39.98 8.83
CA THR A 14 -11.69 -39.41 8.55
C THR A 14 -11.59 -38.81 7.15
N LEU A 15 -12.21 -39.43 6.15
CA LEU A 15 -12.27 -38.88 4.79
C LEU A 15 -13.08 -37.59 4.75
N ILE A 16 -14.23 -37.51 5.39
CA ILE A 16 -15.02 -36.26 5.47
C ILE A 16 -14.27 -35.19 6.20
N LEU A 17 -13.61 -35.51 7.33
CA LEU A 17 -12.84 -34.57 8.09
C LEU A 17 -11.63 -34.01 7.30
N SER A 18 -10.93 -34.89 6.55
CA SER A 18 -9.80 -34.44 5.68
C SER A 18 -10.29 -33.60 4.51
N LEU A 19 -11.45 -33.90 3.93
CA LEU A 19 -12.06 -33.16 2.83
C LEU A 19 -12.41 -31.70 3.24
N ILE A 20 -12.78 -31.51 4.50
CA ILE A 20 -13.14 -30.21 5.07
C ILE A 20 -11.88 -29.46 5.56
N SER A 21 -10.94 -30.16 6.20
CA SER A 21 -9.75 -29.54 6.78
C SER A 21 -8.73 -29.08 5.74
N LEU A 22 -8.55 -29.82 4.65
CA LEU A 22 -7.59 -29.51 3.60
C LEU A 22 -7.83 -28.13 2.93
N PRO A 23 -9.06 -27.79 2.48
CA PRO A 23 -9.33 -26.47 1.91
C PRO A 23 -9.24 -25.34 2.94
N LEU A 24 -9.57 -25.59 4.21
CA LEU A 24 -9.41 -24.62 5.29
C LEU A 24 -7.93 -24.28 5.54
N ILE A 25 -7.08 -25.28 5.58
CA ILE A 25 -5.63 -25.11 5.72
C ILE A 25 -5.05 -24.44 4.46
N GLY A 26 -5.48 -24.87 3.27
CA GLY A 26 -5.05 -24.24 2.00
C GLY A 26 -5.40 -22.75 1.93
N ARG A 27 -6.58 -22.36 2.42
CA ARG A 27 -7.00 -20.95 2.48
C ARG A 27 -6.13 -20.10 3.44
N PHE A 28 -5.55 -20.73 4.45
CA PHE A 28 -4.68 -20.07 5.42
C PHE A 28 -3.23 -19.95 4.91
N LEU A 29 -2.77 -20.94 4.15
CA LEU A 29 -1.40 -21.01 3.61
C LEU A 29 -1.23 -20.26 2.28
N ILE A 30 -2.31 -20.01 1.53
CA ILE A 30 -2.23 -19.24 0.29
C ILE A 30 -2.14 -17.76 0.64
N PRO A 31 -0.98 -17.10 0.39
CA PRO A 31 -0.86 -15.67 0.61
C PRO A 31 -1.89 -14.95 -0.27
N ARG A 32 -2.67 -14.05 0.33
CA ARG A 32 -3.57 -13.19 -0.43
C ARG A 32 -2.71 -12.30 -1.33
N ILE A 33 -2.73 -12.57 -2.63
CA ILE A 33 -2.16 -11.67 -3.61
C ILE A 33 -3.02 -10.40 -3.57
N VAL A 34 -2.51 -9.37 -2.92
CA VAL A 34 -3.14 -8.05 -2.92
C VAL A 34 -2.90 -7.47 -4.31
N HIS A 35 -3.92 -7.52 -5.16
CA HIS A 35 -3.87 -6.81 -6.44
C HIS A 35 -3.85 -5.30 -6.16
N ARG A 36 -2.64 -4.74 -6.11
CA ARG A 36 -2.47 -3.30 -5.98
C ARG A 36 -2.95 -2.62 -7.25
N LYS A 37 -3.90 -1.71 -7.11
CA LYS A 37 -4.43 -0.96 -8.26
C LYS A 37 -3.43 0.11 -8.66
N ALA A 38 -3.10 0.17 -9.95
CA ALA A 38 -2.30 1.28 -10.49
C ALA A 38 -3.10 2.58 -10.42
N LEU A 39 -2.60 3.54 -9.66
CA LEU A 39 -3.18 4.88 -9.50
C LEU A 39 -2.66 5.83 -10.58
N LEU A 40 -1.38 5.66 -10.95
CA LEU A 40 -0.69 6.56 -11.86
C LEU A 40 0.44 5.80 -12.57
N ARG A 41 0.65 6.10 -13.86
CA ARG A 41 1.80 5.66 -14.67
C ARG A 41 2.46 6.90 -15.25
N ILE A 42 3.76 7.04 -15.05
CA ILE A 42 4.55 8.18 -15.54
C ILE A 42 5.90 7.69 -16.08
N LYS A 43 6.51 8.46 -16.97
CA LYS A 43 7.88 8.23 -17.42
C LYS A 43 8.88 8.72 -16.37
N LYS A 44 9.95 7.96 -16.13
CA LYS A 44 11.03 8.33 -15.20
C LYS A 44 11.64 9.70 -15.51
N GLU A 45 11.78 10.04 -16.79
CA GLU A 45 12.32 11.32 -17.26
C GLU A 45 11.48 12.54 -16.82
N LYS A 46 10.16 12.33 -16.60
CA LYS A 46 9.27 13.40 -16.14
C LYS A 46 9.41 13.73 -14.66
N VAL A 47 10.03 12.83 -13.88
CA VAL A 47 10.28 13.09 -12.46
C VAL A 47 11.56 13.89 -12.34
N PRO A 48 11.52 15.15 -11.81
CA PRO A 48 12.70 15.99 -11.66
C PRO A 48 13.82 15.30 -10.89
N GLY A 49 15.08 15.58 -11.21
CA GLY A 49 16.24 14.97 -10.55
C GLY A 49 16.30 15.26 -9.05
N ASP A 50 15.98 16.51 -8.68
CA ASP A 50 15.74 16.94 -7.30
C ASP A 50 14.43 17.71 -7.28
N GLY A 51 13.40 17.16 -6.61
CA GLY A 51 12.10 17.79 -6.53
C GLY A 51 10.93 16.83 -6.52
N ALA A 52 9.73 17.37 -6.67
CA ALA A 52 8.48 16.63 -6.64
C ALA A 52 7.61 16.93 -7.85
N LEU A 53 7.05 15.91 -8.46
CA LEU A 53 5.98 16.01 -9.46
C LEU A 53 4.63 15.84 -8.77
N ILE A 54 3.80 16.88 -8.79
CA ILE A 54 2.56 16.94 -8.02
C ILE A 54 1.36 16.66 -8.92
N PHE A 55 0.57 15.67 -8.56
CA PHE A 55 -0.71 15.32 -9.17
C PHE A 55 -1.86 15.69 -8.24
N GLY A 56 -2.25 16.96 -8.23
CA GLY A 56 -3.23 17.53 -7.29
C GLY A 56 -4.58 16.80 -7.29
N GLN A 57 -5.13 16.48 -8.46
CA GLN A 57 -6.42 15.77 -8.58
C GLN A 57 -6.38 14.36 -7.96
N LYS A 58 -5.22 13.71 -7.98
CA LYS A 58 -5.02 12.37 -7.39
C LYS A 58 -4.45 12.44 -5.98
N LYS A 59 -4.11 13.63 -5.50
CA LYS A 59 -3.45 13.85 -4.20
C LYS A 59 -2.17 13.02 -4.06
N ILE A 60 -1.34 13.00 -5.11
CA ILE A 60 -0.10 12.24 -5.15
C ILE A 60 1.07 13.18 -5.46
N ALA A 61 2.14 13.06 -4.68
CA ALA A 61 3.45 13.59 -5.00
C ALA A 61 4.38 12.44 -5.36
N VAL A 62 5.08 12.54 -6.48
CA VAL A 62 6.16 11.65 -6.87
C VAL A 62 7.46 12.41 -6.76
N ILE A 63 8.36 11.93 -5.93
CA ILE A 63 9.57 12.63 -5.52
C ILE A 63 10.78 11.78 -5.93
N ARG A 64 11.82 12.44 -6.46
CA ARG A 64 13.13 11.83 -6.65
C ARG A 64 14.11 12.47 -5.68
N LYS A 65 14.85 11.62 -4.97
CA LYS A 65 15.92 12.03 -4.06
C LYS A 65 17.02 10.98 -4.12
N ASN A 66 18.26 11.40 -4.38
CA ASN A 66 19.41 10.50 -4.47
C ASN A 66 19.16 9.28 -5.39
N GLN A 67 18.55 9.50 -6.56
CA GLN A 67 18.16 8.49 -7.54
C GLN A 67 17.00 7.55 -7.12
N GLU A 68 16.56 7.57 -5.88
CA GLU A 68 15.38 6.86 -5.43
C GLU A 68 14.10 7.62 -5.79
N ILE A 69 13.12 6.93 -6.38
CA ILE A 69 11.79 7.47 -6.65
C ILE A 69 10.82 6.91 -5.63
N TYR A 70 10.12 7.78 -4.94
CA TYR A 70 9.05 7.41 -4.02
C TYR A 70 7.82 8.28 -4.22
N ALA A 71 6.68 7.82 -3.73
CA ALA A 71 5.42 8.54 -3.85
C ALA A 71 4.74 8.71 -2.49
N LEU A 72 4.16 9.88 -2.28
CA LEU A 72 3.42 10.23 -1.08
C LEU A 72 1.97 10.54 -1.44
N ASN A 73 1.04 10.10 -0.60
CA ASN A 73 -0.32 10.56 -0.64
C ASN A 73 -0.40 11.92 0.08
N LEU A 74 -0.90 12.93 -0.62
CA LEU A 74 -1.01 14.31 -0.13
C LEU A 74 -2.25 14.54 0.75
N THR A 75 -2.73 13.50 1.42
CA THR A 75 -3.83 13.59 2.38
C THR A 75 -3.26 13.72 3.79
N CYS A 76 -3.54 14.85 4.44
CA CYS A 76 -3.10 15.13 5.81
C CYS A 76 -3.64 14.11 6.79
N THR A 77 -2.77 13.58 7.63
CA THR A 77 -3.12 12.54 8.62
C THR A 77 -3.94 13.07 9.80
N HIS A 78 -4.07 14.41 9.97
CA HIS A 78 -4.95 14.98 10.98
C HIS A 78 -6.44 14.76 10.64
N LEU A 79 -6.96 15.43 9.59
CA LEU A 79 -8.39 15.38 9.23
C LEU A 79 -8.60 15.26 7.70
N GLY A 80 -7.64 14.73 6.96
CA GLY A 80 -7.80 14.38 5.55
C GLY A 80 -7.74 15.54 4.54
N CYS A 81 -7.36 16.75 4.97
CA CYS A 81 -7.15 17.87 4.05
C CYS A 81 -6.02 17.58 3.07
N THR A 82 -6.09 18.13 1.86
CA THR A 82 -5.00 18.05 0.90
C THR A 82 -3.87 18.98 1.32
N VAL A 83 -2.66 18.46 1.44
CA VAL A 83 -1.48 19.27 1.77
C VAL A 83 -0.90 19.91 0.50
N ASN A 84 -0.34 21.10 0.65
CA ASN A 84 0.33 21.85 -0.40
C ASN A 84 1.83 21.56 -0.38
N ALA A 85 2.43 21.38 -1.57
CA ALA A 85 3.87 21.24 -1.69
C ALA A 85 4.57 22.61 -1.54
N THR A 86 5.71 22.59 -0.86
CA THR A 86 6.62 23.73 -0.69
C THR A 86 8.06 23.29 -0.98
N PRO A 87 9.01 24.18 -1.18
CA PRO A 87 10.42 23.82 -1.38
C PRO A 87 11.04 23.00 -0.22
N LYS A 88 10.48 23.11 0.99
CA LYS A 88 10.98 22.43 2.19
C LYS A 88 10.16 21.20 2.61
N GLY A 89 9.12 20.83 1.85
CA GLY A 89 8.23 19.72 2.17
C GLY A 89 6.76 20.04 1.89
N PHE A 90 5.86 19.73 2.83
CA PHE A 90 4.42 19.88 2.61
C PHE A 90 3.76 20.58 3.80
N VAL A 91 2.76 21.40 3.51
CA VAL A 91 2.01 22.17 4.52
C VAL A 91 0.52 21.92 4.35
N CYS A 92 -0.15 21.58 5.44
CA CYS A 92 -1.59 21.46 5.47
C CYS A 92 -2.24 22.84 5.69
N PRO A 93 -3.08 23.34 4.76
CA PRO A 93 -3.68 24.67 4.89
C PRO A 93 -4.78 24.73 5.95
N CYS A 94 -5.35 23.58 6.38
CA CYS A 94 -6.46 23.56 7.30
C CYS A 94 -6.06 23.89 8.73
N HIS A 95 -5.04 23.23 9.28
CA HIS A 95 -4.61 23.42 10.67
C HIS A 95 -3.09 23.55 10.83
N GLY A 96 -2.38 23.85 9.75
CA GLY A 96 -0.97 24.21 9.80
C GLY A 96 0.00 23.04 10.08
N SER A 97 -0.40 21.78 9.90
CA SER A 97 0.54 20.67 9.98
C SER A 97 1.62 20.81 8.89
N VAL A 98 2.87 20.59 9.27
CA VAL A 98 4.03 20.68 8.38
C VAL A 98 4.71 19.32 8.32
N PHE A 99 5.04 18.91 7.10
CA PHE A 99 5.75 17.65 6.83
C PHE A 99 7.04 17.96 6.06
N ASN A 100 8.08 17.20 6.31
CA ASN A 100 9.32 17.28 5.53
C ASN A 100 9.15 16.68 4.12
N THR A 101 10.20 16.70 3.31
CA THR A 101 10.19 16.11 1.96
C THR A 101 9.94 14.60 1.96
N SER A 102 10.31 13.89 3.02
CA SER A 102 10.07 12.44 3.19
C SER A 102 8.64 12.12 3.65
N GLY A 103 7.85 13.15 4.00
CA GLY A 103 6.49 13.02 4.50
C GLY A 103 6.37 12.90 6.02
N ASP A 104 7.46 13.00 6.78
CA ASP A 104 7.42 12.93 8.25
C ASP A 104 6.90 14.23 8.84
N VAL A 105 6.17 14.14 9.95
CA VAL A 105 5.63 15.30 10.66
C VAL A 105 6.77 16.12 11.28
N VAL A 106 6.80 17.40 10.96
CA VAL A 106 7.73 18.37 11.55
C VAL A 106 7.01 19.23 12.59
N LYS A 107 5.74 19.57 12.34
CA LYS A 107 4.94 20.44 13.21
C LYS A 107 3.46 20.24 12.96
N GLY A 108 2.67 20.47 13.97
CA GLY A 108 1.21 20.61 13.89
C GLY A 108 0.44 19.41 14.45
N PRO A 109 -0.87 19.40 14.29
CA PRO A 109 -1.74 18.40 14.89
C PRO A 109 -1.81 17.07 14.13
N ALA A 110 -1.03 16.86 13.06
CA ALA A 110 -0.99 15.59 12.34
C ALA A 110 -0.47 14.47 13.23
N ASP A 111 -1.15 13.32 13.24
CA ASP A 111 -0.87 12.18 14.12
C ASP A 111 0.27 11.29 13.62
N GLY A 112 0.64 11.40 12.36
CA GLY A 112 1.68 10.58 11.75
C GLY A 112 2.11 11.07 10.37
N PRO A 113 3.10 10.40 9.75
CA PRO A 113 3.63 10.80 8.45
C PRO A 113 2.59 10.68 7.33
N LEU A 114 2.82 11.37 6.22
CA LEU A 114 2.06 11.17 4.99
C LEU A 114 2.23 9.72 4.51
N LYS A 115 1.13 9.11 4.06
CA LYS A 115 1.15 7.72 3.61
C LYS A 115 2.05 7.56 2.38
N ARG A 116 3.05 6.69 2.46
CA ARG A 116 3.82 6.25 1.29
C ARG A 116 2.99 5.32 0.43
N LEU A 117 3.01 5.56 -0.88
CA LEU A 117 2.41 4.70 -1.88
C LEU A 117 3.48 3.76 -2.42
N ALA A 118 3.07 2.55 -2.81
CA ALA A 118 4.00 1.62 -3.44
C ALA A 118 4.39 2.12 -4.82
N VAL A 119 5.68 2.01 -5.14
CA VAL A 119 6.25 2.37 -6.43
C VAL A 119 6.80 1.11 -7.07
N ASP A 120 6.47 0.88 -8.33
CA ASP A 120 6.99 -0.21 -9.15
C ASP A 120 7.63 0.39 -10.40
N GLU A 121 8.91 0.11 -10.59
CA GLU A 121 9.69 0.63 -11.71
C GLU A 121 9.80 -0.43 -12.80
N GLN A 122 9.19 -0.16 -13.96
CA GLN A 122 9.16 -1.06 -15.11
C GLN A 122 9.86 -0.41 -16.29
N GLY A 123 11.17 -0.66 -16.44
CA GLY A 123 12.00 -0.03 -17.48
C GLY A 123 11.99 1.50 -17.29
N ASP A 124 11.47 2.23 -18.29
CA ASP A 124 11.37 3.69 -18.26
C ASP A 124 10.09 4.21 -17.60
N ASP A 125 9.18 3.33 -17.21
CA ASP A 125 7.92 3.69 -16.57
C ASP A 125 7.99 3.51 -15.05
N VAL A 126 7.30 4.39 -14.34
CA VAL A 126 7.07 4.34 -12.90
C VAL A 126 5.59 4.20 -12.66
N LEU A 127 5.19 3.14 -11.98
CA LEU A 127 3.81 2.85 -11.59
C LEU A 127 3.64 3.17 -10.11
N ILE A 128 2.65 3.98 -9.79
CA ILE A 128 2.26 4.27 -8.41
C ILE A 128 1.03 3.43 -8.10
N LEU A 129 1.11 2.66 -7.02
CA LEU A 129 0.11 1.66 -6.64
C LEU A 129 -0.54 2.01 -5.30
N SER A 130 -1.81 1.62 -5.13
CA SER A 130 -2.56 1.80 -3.87
C SER A 130 -2.22 0.75 -2.83
#